data_0582dcdf5cfb1bb9e3aea9d17d54d8db
#
_entry.id   0582dcdf5cfb1bb9e3aea9d17d54d8db
#
_cell.length_a   1.000
_cell.length_b   1.000
_cell.length_c   1.000
_cell.angle_alpha   90.00
_cell.angle_beta   90.00
_cell.angle_gamma   90.00
#
_symmetry.space_group_name_H-M   'P 1'
#
loop_
_entity.id
_entity.type
_entity.pdbx_description
1 polymer ?
#
loop_
_entity_poly.entity_id
_entity_poly.type
_entity_poly.pdbx_seq_one_letter_code
_entity_poly.pdbx_strand_id
1 'polypeptide(L)'
;MKRIRQSIAALEKAVLAGGDGVSEDVKFHRAIADAARNPFLIGTLEYLGQFLQGATRVTRANEARRADFARQVADEHEHIFQAIEAGDVAAARRSAARHMDNAIKRIEQADPSFWQEEGMKLAHPLVTSLHPGA
;
A
#
# COMPACT_ATOMS: atom_id res chain seq x y z
N MET A 1 -4.55 -6.58 -16.70
CA MET A 1 -3.27 -7.26 -16.46
C MET A 1 -2.06 -6.35 -16.71
N LYS A 2 -1.82 -5.83 -17.93
CA LYS A 2 -0.64 -4.98 -18.26
C LYS A 2 -0.42 -3.80 -17.30
N ARG A 3 -1.48 -3.07 -16.92
CA ARG A 3 -1.39 -1.92 -16.00
C ARG A 3 -0.93 -2.31 -14.59
N ILE A 4 -1.40 -3.45 -14.07
CA ILE A 4 -1.00 -3.95 -12.75
C ILE A 4 0.50 -4.31 -12.77
N ARG A 5 0.97 -5.03 -13.78
CA ARG A 5 2.39 -5.35 -13.93
C ARG A 5 3.26 -4.10 -14.05
N GLN A 6 2.80 -3.11 -14.83
CA GLN A 6 3.52 -1.85 -14.97
C GLN A 6 3.63 -1.06 -13.66
N SER A 7 2.59 -1.10 -12.81
CA SER A 7 2.62 -0.41 -11.50
C SER A 7 3.58 -1.09 -10.51
N ILE A 8 3.69 -2.42 -10.51
CA ILE A 8 4.70 -3.15 -9.73
C ILE A 8 6.11 -2.73 -10.17
N ALA A 9 6.40 -2.80 -11.46
CA ALA A 9 7.72 -2.43 -11.98
C ALA A 9 8.07 -0.95 -11.71
N ALA A 10 7.08 -0.05 -11.74
CA ALA A 10 7.27 1.36 -11.40
C ALA A 10 7.59 1.54 -9.91
N LEU A 11 6.92 0.78 -9.02
CA LEU A 11 7.17 0.79 -7.59
C LEU A 11 8.59 0.30 -7.27
N GLU A 12 8.99 -0.84 -7.83
CA GLU A 12 10.33 -1.38 -7.66
C GLU A 12 11.40 -0.37 -8.11
N LYS A 13 11.20 0.23 -9.28
CA LYS A 13 12.10 1.26 -9.81
C LYS A 13 12.18 2.48 -8.89
N ALA A 14 11.06 2.96 -8.36
CA ALA A 14 11.03 4.11 -7.45
C ALA A 14 11.79 3.82 -6.17
N VAL A 15 11.59 2.64 -5.57
CA VAL A 15 12.30 2.20 -4.35
C VAL A 15 13.79 2.04 -4.59
N LEU A 16 14.20 1.41 -5.70
CA LEU A 16 15.62 1.26 -6.07
C LEU A 16 16.31 2.60 -6.32
N ALA A 17 15.56 3.61 -6.77
CA ALA A 17 16.06 4.98 -6.93
C ALA A 17 16.09 5.80 -5.62
N GLY A 18 15.73 5.20 -4.48
CA GLY A 18 15.70 5.86 -3.17
C GLY A 18 14.43 6.68 -2.91
N GLY A 19 13.40 6.52 -3.73
CA GLY A 19 12.08 7.12 -3.51
C GLY A 19 11.25 6.36 -2.47
N ASP A 20 10.20 7.01 -1.95
CA ASP A 20 9.29 6.41 -0.97
C ASP A 20 8.31 5.39 -1.58
N GLY A 21 8.07 5.45 -2.89
CA GLY A 21 7.17 4.55 -3.62
C GLY A 21 5.68 4.73 -3.30
N VAL A 22 5.29 5.74 -2.54
CA VAL A 22 3.89 5.97 -2.10
C VAL A 22 2.94 6.12 -3.30
N SER A 23 3.32 6.95 -4.27
CA SER A 23 2.51 7.18 -5.47
C SER A 23 2.31 5.90 -6.29
N GLU A 24 3.35 5.12 -6.42
CA GLU A 24 3.38 3.88 -7.20
C GLU A 24 2.59 2.78 -6.52
N ASP A 25 2.67 2.68 -5.19
CA ASP A 25 1.90 1.75 -4.38
C ASP A 25 0.39 2.03 -4.49
N VAL A 26 -0.01 3.27 -4.34
CA VAL A 26 -1.41 3.69 -4.57
C VAL A 26 -1.88 3.36 -5.99
N LYS A 27 -1.03 3.57 -7.01
CA LYS A 27 -1.35 3.21 -8.40
C LYS A 27 -1.50 1.71 -8.61
N PHE A 28 -0.72 0.88 -7.90
CA PHE A 28 -0.86 -0.57 -7.94
C PHE A 28 -2.25 -1.00 -7.43
N HIS A 29 -2.66 -0.56 -6.27
CA HIS A 29 -3.98 -0.89 -5.71
C HIS A 29 -5.12 -0.35 -6.57
N ARG A 30 -4.98 0.85 -7.12
CA ARG A 30 -5.94 1.42 -8.07
C ARG A 30 -6.03 0.61 -9.36
N ALA A 31 -4.92 0.13 -9.90
CA ALA A 31 -4.92 -0.69 -11.11
C ALA A 31 -5.66 -2.01 -10.94
N ILE A 32 -5.62 -2.60 -9.73
CA ILE A 32 -6.42 -3.79 -9.38
C ILE A 32 -7.92 -3.45 -9.38
N ALA A 33 -8.31 -2.35 -8.74
CA ALA A 33 -9.70 -1.91 -8.70
C ALA A 33 -10.25 -1.60 -10.10
N ASP A 34 -9.47 -0.93 -10.94
CA ASP A 34 -9.81 -0.65 -12.34
C ASP A 34 -10.03 -1.95 -13.14
N ALA A 35 -9.20 -2.97 -12.88
CA ALA A 35 -9.31 -4.27 -13.53
C ALA A 35 -10.58 -5.02 -13.14
N ALA A 36 -11.12 -4.79 -11.94
CA ALA A 36 -12.38 -5.37 -11.48
C ALA A 36 -13.61 -4.82 -12.24
N ARG A 37 -13.48 -3.69 -12.98
CA ARG A 37 -14.54 -3.04 -13.75
C ARG A 37 -15.82 -2.77 -12.94
N ASN A 38 -15.67 -2.59 -11.64
CA ASN A 38 -16.77 -2.27 -10.74
C ASN A 38 -16.77 -0.76 -10.44
N PRO A 39 -17.70 0.03 -11.01
CA PRO A 39 -17.72 1.48 -10.84
C PRO A 39 -17.94 1.91 -9.39
N PHE A 40 -18.66 1.11 -8.59
CA PHE A 40 -18.85 1.41 -7.16
C PHE A 40 -17.54 1.23 -6.38
N LEU A 41 -16.77 0.19 -6.65
CA LEU A 41 -15.46 -0.01 -6.04
C LEU A 41 -14.48 1.10 -6.42
N ILE A 42 -14.44 1.45 -7.69
CA ILE A 42 -13.58 2.54 -8.19
C ILE A 42 -13.95 3.87 -7.51
N GLY A 43 -15.25 4.23 -7.49
CA GLY A 43 -15.72 5.44 -6.84
C GLY A 43 -15.45 5.48 -5.34
N THR A 44 -15.61 4.35 -4.65
CA THR A 44 -15.27 4.23 -3.22
C THR A 44 -13.79 4.48 -2.98
N LEU A 45 -12.90 3.89 -3.78
CA LEU A 45 -11.46 4.11 -3.66
C LEU A 45 -11.04 5.53 -4.01
N GLU A 46 -11.71 6.17 -4.96
CA GLU A 46 -11.49 7.59 -5.28
C GLU A 46 -11.91 8.49 -4.12
N TYR A 47 -13.05 8.23 -3.51
CA TYR A 47 -13.51 8.96 -2.32
C TYR A 47 -12.56 8.80 -1.13
N LEU A 48 -12.08 7.58 -0.89
CA LEU A 48 -11.13 7.28 0.19
C LEU A 48 -9.68 7.64 -0.17
N GLY A 49 -9.41 8.09 -1.39
CA GLY A 49 -8.06 8.21 -1.94
C GLY A 49 -7.09 9.06 -1.12
N GLN A 50 -7.57 10.16 -0.51
CA GLN A 50 -6.73 11.00 0.34
C GLN A 50 -6.31 10.28 1.63
N PHE A 51 -7.24 9.57 2.27
CA PHE A 51 -6.96 8.78 3.47
C PHE A 51 -6.02 7.60 3.16
N LEU A 52 -6.28 6.88 2.08
CA LEU A 52 -5.45 5.77 1.64
C LEU A 52 -4.01 6.23 1.33
N GLN A 53 -3.85 7.36 0.65
CA GLN A 53 -2.52 7.91 0.38
C GLN A 53 -1.80 8.31 1.67
N GLY A 54 -2.49 8.90 2.63
CA GLY A 54 -1.93 9.24 3.93
C GLY A 54 -1.49 8.00 4.72
N ALA A 55 -2.33 6.97 4.78
CA ALA A 55 -1.99 5.69 5.42
C ALA A 55 -0.78 5.03 4.72
N THR A 56 -0.76 5.02 3.40
CA THR A 56 0.37 4.48 2.62
C THR A 56 1.67 5.22 2.91
N ARG A 57 1.65 6.54 3.14
CA ARG A 57 2.85 7.28 3.55
C ARG A 57 3.44 6.77 4.85
N VAL A 58 2.60 6.51 5.86
CA VAL A 58 3.05 5.98 7.15
C VAL A 58 3.65 4.58 6.98
N THR A 59 2.95 3.68 6.29
CA THR A 59 3.43 2.31 6.09
C THR A 59 4.73 2.28 5.28
N ARG A 60 4.79 3.01 4.16
CA ARG A 60 5.99 3.07 3.31
C ARG A 60 7.20 3.68 4.01
N ALA A 61 7.01 4.73 4.82
CA ALA A 61 8.10 5.32 5.60
C ALA A 61 8.67 4.31 6.62
N ASN A 62 7.82 3.55 7.30
CA ASN A 62 8.28 2.48 8.20
C ASN A 62 8.99 1.35 7.44
N GLU A 63 8.44 0.91 6.31
CA GLU A 63 8.99 -0.17 5.49
C GLU A 63 10.36 0.20 4.89
N ALA A 64 10.54 1.47 4.50
CA ALA A 64 11.82 1.96 3.96
C ALA A 64 12.98 1.90 4.97
N ARG A 65 12.68 1.87 6.27
CA ARG A 65 13.70 1.75 7.33
C ARG A 65 14.28 0.34 7.47
N ARG A 66 13.63 -0.67 6.86
CA ARG A 66 14.01 -2.08 6.99
C ARG A 66 13.97 -2.79 5.64
N ALA A 67 15.13 -3.23 5.18
CA ALA A 67 15.25 -3.92 3.89
C ALA A 67 14.46 -5.24 3.80
N ASP A 68 14.23 -5.92 4.93
CA ASP A 68 13.39 -7.12 4.99
C ASP A 68 11.91 -6.78 4.76
N PHE A 69 11.42 -5.65 5.29
CA PHE A 69 10.05 -5.20 5.05
C PHE A 69 9.82 -4.82 3.59
N ALA A 70 10.76 -4.09 2.99
CA ALA A 70 10.67 -3.72 1.58
C ALA A 70 10.58 -4.94 0.66
N ARG A 71 11.38 -6.00 0.94
CA ARG A 71 11.31 -7.27 0.20
C ARG A 71 9.98 -7.98 0.39
N GLN A 72 9.48 -8.06 1.63
CA GLN A 72 8.18 -8.68 1.92
C GLN A 72 7.06 -8.03 1.13
N VAL A 73 7.02 -6.70 1.07
CA VAL A 73 5.99 -5.96 0.31
C VAL A 73 6.08 -6.25 -1.18
N ALA A 74 7.28 -6.28 -1.74
CA ALA A 74 7.48 -6.62 -3.15
C ALA A 74 6.97 -8.03 -3.47
N ASP A 75 7.30 -9.02 -2.65
CA ASP A 75 6.84 -10.40 -2.78
C ASP A 75 5.31 -10.51 -2.63
N GLU A 76 4.72 -9.78 -1.71
CA GLU A 76 3.27 -9.75 -1.48
C GLU A 76 2.53 -9.19 -2.71
N HIS A 77 3.01 -8.10 -3.30
CA HIS A 77 2.42 -7.53 -4.52
C HIS A 77 2.54 -8.48 -5.71
N GLU A 78 3.68 -9.16 -5.85
CA GLU A 78 3.88 -10.15 -6.91
C GLU A 78 2.92 -11.34 -6.74
N HIS A 79 2.73 -11.86 -5.53
CA HIS A 79 1.77 -12.94 -5.26
C HIS A 79 0.32 -12.52 -5.57
N ILE A 80 -0.07 -11.29 -5.26
CA ILE A 80 -1.39 -10.77 -5.63
C ILE A 80 -1.53 -10.76 -7.15
N PHE A 81 -0.52 -10.22 -7.86
CA PHE A 81 -0.55 -10.16 -9.31
C PHE A 81 -0.65 -11.54 -9.95
N GLN A 82 0.20 -12.49 -9.53
CA GLN A 82 0.22 -13.86 -10.07
C GLN A 82 -1.13 -14.56 -9.89
N ALA A 83 -1.75 -14.40 -8.72
CA ALA A 83 -3.07 -14.98 -8.47
C ALA A 83 -4.15 -14.37 -9.36
N ILE A 84 -4.12 -13.06 -9.59
CA ILE A 84 -5.06 -12.38 -10.51
C ILE A 84 -4.80 -12.81 -11.96
N GLU A 85 -3.54 -12.92 -12.37
CA GLU A 85 -3.15 -13.34 -13.72
C GLU A 85 -3.59 -14.78 -14.02
N ALA A 86 -3.49 -15.66 -13.04
CA ALA A 86 -3.96 -17.04 -13.12
C ALA A 86 -5.50 -17.18 -13.07
N GLY A 87 -6.23 -16.10 -12.75
CA GLY A 87 -7.68 -16.14 -12.54
C GLY A 87 -8.08 -16.90 -11.27
N ASP A 88 -7.15 -17.16 -10.35
CA ASP A 88 -7.43 -17.83 -9.07
C ASP A 88 -7.99 -16.82 -8.06
N VAL A 89 -9.32 -16.71 -8.04
CA VAL A 89 -10.05 -15.78 -7.16
C VAL A 89 -9.76 -16.05 -5.68
N ALA A 90 -9.66 -17.31 -5.29
CA ALA A 90 -9.42 -17.69 -3.90
C ALA A 90 -8.00 -17.31 -3.47
N ALA A 91 -7.00 -17.56 -4.31
CA ALA A 91 -5.62 -17.16 -4.04
C ALA A 91 -5.47 -15.63 -4.05
N ALA A 92 -6.09 -14.92 -5.01
CA ALA A 92 -6.06 -13.46 -5.07
C ALA A 92 -6.63 -12.84 -3.79
N ARG A 93 -7.79 -13.33 -3.32
CA ARG A 93 -8.39 -12.88 -2.05
C ARG A 93 -7.47 -13.13 -0.85
N ARG A 94 -6.91 -14.34 -0.74
CA ARG A 94 -6.00 -14.67 0.39
C ARG A 94 -4.73 -13.83 0.35
N SER A 95 -4.14 -13.63 -0.83
CA SER A 95 -2.92 -12.84 -0.97
C SER A 95 -3.15 -11.36 -0.63
N ALA A 96 -4.26 -10.77 -1.08
CA ALA A 96 -4.61 -9.40 -0.76
C ALA A 96 -4.92 -9.22 0.74
N ALA A 97 -5.68 -10.12 1.36
CA ALA A 97 -5.96 -10.08 2.79
C ALA A 97 -4.65 -10.17 3.61
N ARG A 98 -3.79 -11.13 3.27
CA ARG A 98 -2.50 -11.30 3.94
C ARG A 98 -1.59 -10.07 3.79
N HIS A 99 -1.58 -9.43 2.63
CA HIS A 99 -0.84 -8.18 2.43
C HIS A 99 -1.32 -7.08 3.39
N MET A 100 -2.62 -6.89 3.54
CA MET A 100 -3.18 -5.91 4.49
C MET A 100 -2.85 -6.28 5.94
N ASP A 101 -3.02 -7.54 6.34
CA ASP A 101 -2.69 -8.01 7.68
C ASP A 101 -1.20 -7.83 8.02
N ASN A 102 -0.33 -8.08 7.04
CA ASN A 102 1.11 -7.90 7.21
C ASN A 102 1.49 -6.42 7.28
N ALA A 103 0.83 -5.54 6.54
CA ALA A 103 1.03 -4.09 6.64
C ALA A 103 0.72 -3.60 8.07
N ILE A 104 -0.39 -4.06 8.66
CA ILE A 104 -0.74 -3.76 10.06
C ILE A 104 0.35 -4.26 11.00
N LYS A 105 0.76 -5.53 10.88
CA LYS A 105 1.82 -6.10 11.72
C LYS A 105 3.14 -5.35 11.63
N ARG A 106 3.53 -4.92 10.41
CA ARG A 106 4.76 -4.13 10.23
C ARG A 106 4.68 -2.78 10.94
N ILE A 107 3.51 -2.15 10.99
CA ILE A 107 3.30 -0.92 11.75
C ILE A 107 3.32 -1.18 13.26
N GLU A 108 2.73 -2.26 13.74
CA GLU A 108 2.78 -2.68 15.15
C GLU A 108 4.22 -2.99 15.60
N GLN A 109 5.06 -3.46 14.70
CA GLN A 109 6.48 -3.76 14.92
C GLN A 109 7.42 -2.59 14.61
N ALA A 110 6.87 -1.41 14.33
CA ALA A 110 7.67 -0.23 14.05
C ALA A 110 8.51 0.15 15.27
N ASP A 111 9.77 0.49 15.03
CA ASP A 111 10.67 0.95 16.08
C ASP A 111 10.10 2.20 16.76
N PRO A 112 10.17 2.32 18.11
CA PRO A 112 9.74 3.53 18.80
C PRO A 112 10.33 4.83 18.25
N SER A 113 11.57 4.79 17.74
CA SER A 113 12.21 5.95 17.11
C SER A 113 11.48 6.40 15.84
N PHE A 114 10.91 5.47 15.08
CA PHE A 114 10.09 5.81 13.91
C PHE A 114 8.94 6.76 14.29
N TRP A 115 8.21 6.41 15.36
CA TRP A 115 7.09 7.21 15.80
C TRP A 115 7.51 8.57 16.35
N GLN A 116 8.66 8.65 17.02
CA GLN A 116 9.18 9.91 17.58
C GLN A 116 9.70 10.86 16.49
N GLU A 117 10.37 10.32 15.47
CA GLU A 117 11.05 11.11 14.43
C GLU A 117 10.11 11.49 13.28
N GLU A 118 9.33 10.56 12.77
CA GLU A 118 8.62 10.68 11.50
C GLU A 118 7.16 10.22 11.55
N GLY A 119 6.89 9.05 12.13
CA GLY A 119 5.59 8.38 12.05
C GLY A 119 4.43 9.24 12.56
N MET A 120 4.60 9.91 13.70
CA MET A 120 3.57 10.81 14.25
C MET A 120 3.30 12.01 13.35
N LYS A 121 4.32 12.57 12.70
CA LYS A 121 4.17 13.70 11.78
C LYS A 121 3.37 13.30 10.53
N LEU A 122 3.65 12.10 10.02
CA LEU A 122 2.93 11.54 8.85
C LEU A 122 1.50 11.13 9.19
N ALA A 123 1.26 10.62 10.40
CA ALA A 123 -0.06 10.20 10.85
C ALA A 123 -0.97 11.37 11.27
N HIS A 124 -0.41 12.49 11.70
CA HIS A 124 -1.17 13.63 12.22
C HIS A 124 -2.28 14.11 11.29
N PRO A 125 -2.09 14.29 9.97
CA PRO A 125 -3.17 14.71 9.07
C PRO A 125 -4.33 13.71 9.00
N LEU A 126 -4.06 12.41 9.20
CA LEU A 126 -5.09 11.37 9.22
C LEU A 126 -5.97 11.48 10.46
N VAL A 127 -5.34 11.69 11.62
CA VAL A 127 -6.05 11.80 12.91
C VAL A 127 -6.90 13.07 12.94
N THR A 128 -6.37 14.20 12.50
CA THR A 128 -7.07 15.48 12.50
C THR A 128 -8.24 15.51 11.50
N SER A 129 -8.16 14.81 10.38
CA SER A 129 -9.25 14.71 9.42
C SER A 129 -10.40 13.80 9.88
N LEU A 130 -10.12 12.85 10.79
CA LEU A 130 -11.14 11.99 11.41
C LEU A 130 -11.87 12.67 12.57
N HIS A 131 -11.26 13.70 13.18
CA HIS A 131 -11.81 14.45 14.30
C HIS A 131 -11.70 15.97 14.05
N PRO A 132 -12.45 16.54 13.07
CA PRO A 132 -12.43 17.96 12.80
C PRO A 132 -13.14 18.69 13.95
N GLY A 133 -12.43 19.02 15.01
CA GLY A 133 -13.00 19.77 16.14
C GLY A 133 -12.58 19.28 17.53
N ALA A 134 -11.53 18.45 17.62
CA ALA A 134 -10.90 18.11 18.91
C ALA A 134 -9.74 19.05 19.19
#